data_a8161bd6e860fb9a506e99645f0db576
#
_entry.id   a8161bd6e860fb9a506e99645f0db576
#
_cell.length_a   1.000
_cell.length_b   1.000
_cell.length_c   1.000
_cell.angle_alpha   90.00
_cell.angle_beta   90.00
_cell.angle_gamma   90.00
#
_symmetry.space_group_name_H-M   'P 1'
#
loop_
_entity.id
_entity.type
_entity.pdbx_description
1 polymer ?
#
loop_
_entity_poly.entity_id
_entity_poly.type
_entity_poly.pdbx_seq_one_letter_code
_entity_poly.pdbx_strand_id
1 'polypeptide(L)'
;MKRNHSIFCALALAACCFLAGCANGETTVGTPPQEPTSTTDTQTTKVSYQLPAVDSVDEKTMTSAVKQWIETVYGIDLTGWEAYYSLTDAAGAGQNDAGISFMGAEGEAPYLAEIDQESKEIISVETAAWKAATPSDIAKQADYVSAAKAFAEKYLQAAGLQEAVCYQPVQPISGEVTTNSVYVVFPEMQTYVEVSADEGHALVGYRHFADEQALNDFLERQGKAF
;
A
#
# COMPACT_ATOMS: atom_id res chain seq x y z
N MET A 1 36.89 21.12 -0.97
CA MET A 1 36.14 20.80 -2.20
C MET A 1 35.17 19.68 -1.85
N LYS A 2 33.92 20.01 -1.52
CA LYS A 2 32.87 19.05 -1.21
C LYS A 2 32.10 18.77 -2.51
N ARG A 3 32.12 17.53 -2.98
CA ARG A 3 31.31 17.09 -4.13
C ARG A 3 29.92 16.68 -3.61
N ASN A 4 28.94 17.49 -3.95
CA ASN A 4 27.53 17.15 -3.79
C ASN A 4 27.17 16.08 -4.83
N HIS A 5 26.83 14.90 -4.38
CA HIS A 5 26.19 13.89 -5.24
C HIS A 5 24.68 13.96 -4.95
N SER A 6 23.99 14.68 -5.81
CA SER A 6 22.52 14.60 -5.87
C SER A 6 22.13 13.28 -6.49
N ILE A 7 21.61 12.38 -5.69
CA ILE A 7 20.96 11.17 -6.19
C ILE A 7 19.48 11.53 -6.40
N PHE A 8 19.15 11.88 -7.65
CA PHE A 8 17.76 11.98 -8.09
C PHE A 8 17.27 10.57 -8.44
N CYS A 9 16.43 9.98 -7.59
CA CYS A 9 15.57 8.90 -8.02
C CYS A 9 14.37 9.51 -8.76
N ALA A 10 14.45 9.52 -10.09
CA ALA A 10 13.34 9.90 -10.94
C ALA A 10 12.41 8.69 -11.12
N LEU A 11 11.27 8.67 -10.44
CA LEU A 11 10.14 7.81 -10.82
C LEU A 11 9.50 8.44 -12.06
N ALA A 12 9.63 7.78 -13.20
CA ALA A 12 8.96 8.15 -14.44
C ALA A 12 7.56 7.53 -14.47
N LEU A 13 6.53 8.35 -14.29
CA LEU A 13 5.15 7.98 -14.63
C LEU A 13 5.00 8.07 -16.15
N ALA A 14 4.68 6.96 -16.79
CA ALA A 14 4.23 6.92 -18.18
C ALA A 14 2.70 6.85 -18.20
N ALA A 15 2.07 7.96 -18.60
CA ALA A 15 0.65 8.01 -18.91
C ALA A 15 0.42 7.47 -20.34
N CYS A 16 -0.44 6.49 -20.52
CA CYS A 16 -0.97 6.09 -21.81
C CYS A 16 -2.49 6.19 -21.82
N CYS A 17 -2.98 7.19 -22.57
CA CYS A 17 -4.37 7.30 -23.00
C CYS A 17 -4.66 6.24 -24.08
N PHE A 18 -5.78 5.51 -23.97
CA PHE A 18 -6.38 4.87 -25.13
C PHE A 18 -7.88 5.11 -25.21
N LEU A 19 -8.27 5.41 -26.43
CA LEU A 19 -9.53 5.91 -26.94
C LEU A 19 -10.63 4.85 -27.02
N ALA A 20 -11.84 5.37 -26.97
CA ALA A 20 -13.13 4.72 -27.17
C ALA A 20 -13.26 3.96 -28.49
N GLY A 21 -14.04 2.88 -28.45
CA GLY A 21 -14.58 2.21 -29.60
C GLY A 21 -16.02 1.77 -29.34
N CYS A 22 -16.99 2.51 -29.88
CA CYS A 22 -18.40 2.12 -29.95
C CYS A 22 -18.63 1.05 -31.01
N ALA A 23 -19.43 0.05 -30.73
CA ALA A 23 -20.18 -0.67 -31.75
C ALA A 23 -21.51 -1.17 -31.21
N ASN A 24 -22.59 -0.65 -31.80
CA ASN A 24 -23.97 -1.09 -31.63
C ASN A 24 -24.20 -2.47 -32.26
N GLY A 25 -25.04 -3.27 -31.64
CA GLY A 25 -25.61 -4.48 -32.22
C GLY A 25 -26.85 -4.90 -31.46
N GLU A 26 -28.02 -4.44 -31.94
CA GLU A 26 -29.33 -4.99 -31.53
C GLU A 26 -29.51 -6.42 -32.07
N THR A 27 -29.98 -7.34 -31.24
CA THR A 27 -30.80 -8.46 -31.71
C THR A 27 -31.70 -9.03 -30.60
N THR A 28 -32.90 -9.17 -30.92
CA THR A 28 -34.17 -9.56 -30.32
C THR A 28 -34.20 -10.88 -29.53
N VAL A 29 -34.94 -10.80 -28.39
CA VAL A 29 -36.00 -11.69 -27.87
C VAL A 29 -35.76 -13.20 -27.79
N GLY A 30 -35.74 -13.66 -26.56
CA GLY A 30 -36.01 -15.03 -26.16
C GLY A 30 -36.09 -15.13 -24.65
N THR A 31 -37.30 -15.26 -24.11
CA THR A 31 -37.56 -15.45 -22.66
C THR A 31 -37.19 -16.87 -22.27
N PRO A 32 -36.23 -17.10 -21.37
CA PRO A 32 -36.01 -18.40 -20.74
C PRO A 32 -36.89 -18.56 -19.47
N PRO A 33 -37.14 -19.79 -19.02
CA PRO A 33 -37.98 -20.10 -17.87
C PRO A 33 -37.33 -19.64 -16.56
N GLN A 34 -38.15 -19.12 -15.64
CA GLN A 34 -37.73 -18.76 -14.28
C GLN A 34 -37.31 -20.02 -13.50
N GLU A 35 -36.04 -20.10 -13.19
CA GLU A 35 -35.54 -20.95 -12.11
C GLU A 35 -35.86 -20.32 -10.75
N PRO A 36 -36.10 -21.13 -9.69
CA PRO A 36 -36.44 -20.62 -8.37
C PRO A 36 -35.24 -19.89 -7.76
N THR A 37 -35.41 -18.61 -7.56
CA THR A 37 -34.46 -17.74 -6.87
C THR A 37 -34.33 -18.20 -5.41
N SER A 38 -33.31 -18.98 -5.13
CA SER A 38 -32.84 -19.20 -3.77
C SER A 38 -32.11 -17.95 -3.33
N THR A 39 -32.84 -17.03 -2.69
CA THR A 39 -32.25 -15.89 -2.00
C THR A 39 -31.54 -16.37 -0.76
N THR A 40 -30.29 -16.79 -0.91
CA THR A 40 -29.38 -16.89 0.23
C THR A 40 -28.95 -15.46 0.55
N ASP A 41 -29.60 -14.86 1.54
CA ASP A 41 -29.12 -13.62 2.17
C ASP A 41 -27.75 -13.91 2.79
N THR A 42 -26.71 -13.78 1.99
CA THR A 42 -25.35 -13.70 2.50
C THR A 42 -25.23 -12.32 3.14
N GLN A 43 -25.41 -12.23 4.45
CA GLN A 43 -25.03 -11.04 5.20
C GLN A 43 -23.52 -10.83 4.98
N THR A 44 -23.19 -10.01 4.01
CA THR A 44 -21.84 -9.52 3.80
C THR A 44 -21.51 -8.67 5.03
N THR A 45 -20.73 -9.21 5.94
CA THR A 45 -20.23 -8.45 7.10
C THR A 45 -19.42 -7.30 6.53
N LYS A 46 -19.91 -6.08 6.71
CA LYS A 46 -19.23 -4.89 6.20
C LYS A 46 -17.91 -4.72 6.94
N VAL A 47 -16.80 -4.76 6.23
CA VAL A 47 -15.49 -4.42 6.78
C VAL A 47 -15.49 -2.96 7.24
N SER A 48 -14.95 -2.71 8.41
CA SER A 48 -14.70 -1.37 8.92
C SER A 48 -13.21 -1.21 9.21
N TYR A 49 -12.69 -0.02 8.94
CA TYR A 49 -11.30 0.33 9.23
C TYR A 49 -11.20 1.84 9.44
N GLN A 50 -10.07 2.28 10.01
CA GLN A 50 -9.74 3.68 10.19
C GLN A 50 -8.25 3.87 9.96
N LEU A 51 -7.89 4.65 8.97
CA LEU A 51 -6.51 5.05 8.75
C LEU A 51 -6.08 6.06 9.82
N PRO A 52 -4.79 6.08 10.20
CA PRO A 52 -4.26 7.12 11.05
C PRO A 52 -4.38 8.47 10.35
N ALA A 53 -4.72 9.51 11.08
CA ALA A 53 -4.96 10.83 10.50
C ALA A 53 -4.15 11.91 11.22
N VAL A 54 -3.92 13.03 10.53
CA VAL A 54 -3.25 14.21 11.06
C VAL A 54 -4.28 15.32 11.35
N ASP A 55 -4.03 16.12 12.37
CA ASP A 55 -4.94 17.20 12.76
C ASP A 55 -4.98 18.32 11.72
N SER A 56 -3.84 18.60 11.10
CA SER A 56 -3.67 19.68 10.13
C SER A 56 -2.67 19.29 9.04
N VAL A 57 -2.85 19.84 7.85
CA VAL A 57 -1.96 19.64 6.68
C VAL A 57 -0.78 20.62 6.63
N ASP A 58 -0.43 21.27 7.73
CA ASP A 58 0.82 22.01 7.79
C ASP A 58 2.01 21.06 8.01
N GLU A 59 3.13 21.38 7.40
CA GLU A 59 4.35 20.55 7.40
C GLU A 59 4.76 20.08 8.79
N LYS A 60 4.74 20.96 9.78
CA LYS A 60 5.17 20.65 11.15
C LYS A 60 4.25 19.63 11.83
N THR A 61 2.94 19.83 11.70
CA THR A 61 1.93 18.92 12.28
C THR A 61 2.00 17.56 11.61
N MET A 62 2.05 17.52 10.28
CA MET A 62 2.19 16.27 9.54
C MET A 62 3.47 15.50 9.89
N THR A 63 4.61 16.19 9.88
CA THR A 63 5.91 15.58 10.25
C THR A 63 5.89 15.00 11.66
N SER A 64 5.31 15.74 12.62
CA SER A 64 5.22 15.27 14.02
C SER A 64 4.31 14.06 14.17
N ALA A 65 3.15 14.06 13.51
CA ALA A 65 2.19 12.96 13.54
C ALA A 65 2.77 11.69 12.89
N VAL A 66 3.39 11.82 11.72
CA VAL A 66 4.04 10.69 11.03
C VAL A 66 5.19 10.14 11.87
N LYS A 67 6.01 11.02 12.45
CA LYS A 67 7.09 10.59 13.36
C LYS A 67 6.52 9.70 14.48
N GLN A 68 5.55 10.22 15.23
CA GLN A 68 4.93 9.50 16.34
C GLN A 68 4.31 8.16 15.87
N TRP A 69 3.70 8.15 14.70
CA TRP A 69 3.09 6.97 14.14
C TRP A 69 4.13 5.89 13.82
N ILE A 70 5.23 6.26 13.13
CA ILE A 70 6.34 5.37 12.81
C ILE A 70 6.99 4.83 14.09
N GLU A 71 7.29 5.68 15.06
CA GLU A 71 7.84 5.28 16.36
C GLU A 71 6.94 4.26 17.07
N THR A 72 5.62 4.48 17.03
CA THR A 72 4.65 3.58 17.66
C THR A 72 4.57 2.22 16.96
N VAL A 73 4.55 2.23 15.63
CA VAL A 73 4.31 1.02 14.82
C VAL A 73 5.56 0.15 14.75
N TYR A 74 6.71 0.77 14.49
CA TYR A 74 7.97 0.03 14.33
C TYR A 74 8.76 -0.14 15.63
N GLY A 75 8.33 0.54 16.71
CA GLY A 75 9.01 0.45 18.00
C GLY A 75 10.41 1.06 18.00
N ILE A 76 10.65 2.07 17.20
CA ILE A 76 11.95 2.75 17.03
C ILE A 76 11.89 4.15 17.60
N ASP A 77 13.07 4.77 17.79
CA ASP A 77 13.21 6.17 18.19
C ASP A 77 13.83 6.95 17.02
N LEU A 78 13.07 7.89 16.47
CA LEU A 78 13.51 8.78 15.39
C LEU A 78 14.14 10.08 15.93
N THR A 79 14.55 10.13 17.19
CA THR A 79 15.23 11.30 17.74
C THR A 79 16.57 11.51 17.04
N GLY A 80 16.75 12.71 16.48
CA GLY A 80 17.97 13.06 15.74
C GLY A 80 17.97 12.68 14.27
N TRP A 81 16.91 12.01 13.78
CA TRP A 81 16.77 11.76 12.36
C TRP A 81 16.37 13.03 11.61
N GLU A 82 16.86 13.18 10.39
CA GLU A 82 16.50 14.30 9.52
C GLU A 82 15.15 14.01 8.84
N ALA A 83 14.22 14.95 8.96
CA ALA A 83 12.93 14.87 8.27
C ALA A 83 12.94 15.71 6.99
N TYR A 84 12.43 15.15 5.91
CA TYR A 84 12.25 15.83 4.64
C TYR A 84 10.79 15.82 4.26
N TYR A 85 10.29 16.96 3.86
CA TYR A 85 8.92 17.18 3.41
C TYR A 85 8.91 17.46 1.90
N SER A 86 7.96 16.87 1.20
CA SER A 86 7.72 17.12 -0.22
C SER A 86 6.23 17.14 -0.51
N LEU A 87 5.80 18.04 -1.40
CA LEU A 87 4.48 17.97 -2.00
C LEU A 87 4.61 17.18 -3.29
N THR A 88 3.86 16.13 -3.42
CA THR A 88 3.72 15.41 -4.67
C THR A 88 2.56 16.04 -5.43
N ASP A 89 2.86 17.10 -6.18
CA ASP A 89 1.94 17.60 -7.19
C ASP A 89 2.03 16.61 -8.37
N ALA A 90 1.29 15.53 -8.29
CA ALA A 90 1.12 14.61 -9.40
C ALA A 90 0.27 15.32 -10.44
N ALA A 91 0.91 16.18 -11.24
CA ALA A 91 0.31 16.92 -12.33
C ALA A 91 -0.49 15.97 -13.22
N GLY A 92 -1.79 15.93 -13.02
CA GLY A 92 -2.76 15.18 -13.81
C GLY A 92 -3.53 14.07 -13.08
N ALA A 93 -3.21 13.68 -11.85
CA ALA A 93 -3.91 12.62 -11.14
C ALA A 93 -4.89 13.13 -10.06
N GLY A 94 -4.92 14.44 -9.78
CA GLY A 94 -5.83 15.01 -8.77
C GLY A 94 -5.51 14.62 -7.33
N GLN A 95 -4.37 14.01 -7.09
CA GLN A 95 -3.92 13.64 -5.75
C GLN A 95 -2.94 14.69 -5.23
N ASN A 96 -3.34 15.38 -4.17
CA ASN A 96 -2.50 16.28 -3.41
C ASN A 96 -1.87 15.53 -2.23
N ASP A 97 -0.90 14.65 -2.50
CA ASP A 97 -0.26 13.89 -1.46
C ASP A 97 0.98 14.65 -0.93
N ALA A 98 1.14 14.64 0.39
CA ALA A 98 2.36 15.11 1.03
C ALA A 98 3.24 13.91 1.37
N GLY A 99 4.48 13.93 0.91
CA GLY A 99 5.51 12.96 1.26
C GLY A 99 6.34 13.43 2.45
N ILE A 100 6.57 12.53 3.41
CA ILE A 100 7.47 12.78 4.53
C ILE A 100 8.44 11.61 4.62
N SER A 101 9.73 11.92 4.67
CA SER A 101 10.77 10.90 4.85
C SER A 101 11.65 11.22 6.04
N PHE A 102 12.02 10.18 6.79
CA PHE A 102 12.98 10.26 7.88
C PHE A 102 14.24 9.51 7.48
N MET A 103 15.36 10.21 7.53
CA MET A 103 16.68 9.68 7.17
C MET A 103 17.54 9.60 8.42
N GLY A 104 17.98 8.40 8.76
CA GLY A 104 18.91 8.14 9.84
C GLY A 104 20.36 8.32 9.44
N ALA A 105 21.27 7.80 10.26
CA ALA A 105 22.69 7.75 9.97
C ALA A 105 23.00 6.88 8.74
N GLU A 106 24.22 6.98 8.24
CA GLU A 106 24.65 6.14 7.10
C GLU A 106 24.50 4.65 7.44
N GLY A 107 23.74 3.96 6.62
CA GLY A 107 23.45 2.51 6.78
C GLY A 107 22.14 2.20 7.49
N GLU A 108 21.44 3.20 8.02
CA GLU A 108 20.08 3.03 8.53
C GLU A 108 19.06 3.15 7.39
N ALA A 109 18.06 2.27 7.39
CA ALA A 109 17.03 2.30 6.38
C ALA A 109 16.07 3.48 6.62
N PRO A 110 15.72 4.25 5.57
CA PRO A 110 14.78 5.34 5.69
C PRO A 110 13.35 4.85 5.96
N TYR A 111 12.55 5.74 6.55
CA TYR A 111 11.10 5.60 6.60
C TYR A 111 10.46 6.67 5.73
N LEU A 112 9.48 6.24 4.95
CA LEU A 112 8.74 7.07 4.00
C LEU A 112 7.26 6.99 4.35
N ALA A 113 6.56 8.11 4.29
CA ALA A 113 5.12 8.16 4.49
C ALA A 113 4.47 9.11 3.49
N GLU A 114 3.24 8.81 3.12
CA GLU A 114 2.40 9.68 2.30
C GLU A 114 1.11 10.01 3.05
N ILE A 115 0.69 11.26 2.94
CA ILE A 115 -0.55 11.79 3.53
C ILE A 115 -1.40 12.35 2.40
N ASP A 116 -2.63 11.87 2.31
CA ASP A 116 -3.65 12.53 1.52
C ASP A 116 -4.08 13.81 2.24
N GLN A 117 -3.83 14.96 1.63
CA GLN A 117 -4.11 16.26 2.24
C GLN A 117 -5.60 16.60 2.30
N GLU A 118 -6.45 15.96 1.52
CA GLU A 118 -7.89 16.15 1.53
C GLU A 118 -8.55 15.42 2.69
N SER A 119 -8.29 14.12 2.81
CA SER A 119 -8.79 13.29 3.93
C SER A 119 -8.00 13.50 5.21
N LYS A 120 -6.75 13.98 5.11
CA LYS A 120 -5.75 14.09 6.18
C LYS A 120 -5.28 12.73 6.71
N GLU A 121 -5.46 11.69 5.97
CA GLU A 121 -5.09 10.34 6.36
C GLU A 121 -3.64 10.03 5.95
N ILE A 122 -2.93 9.28 6.79
CA ILE A 122 -1.64 8.69 6.42
C ILE A 122 -1.95 7.46 5.59
N ILE A 123 -1.83 7.60 4.28
CA ILE A 123 -2.23 6.55 3.31
C ILE A 123 -1.13 5.54 3.03
N SER A 124 0.13 5.87 3.31
CA SER A 124 1.21 4.89 3.25
C SER A 124 2.30 5.15 4.27
N VAL A 125 2.93 4.09 4.71
CA VAL A 125 4.23 4.11 5.38
C VAL A 125 5.03 2.92 4.90
N GLU A 126 6.30 3.14 4.60
CA GLU A 126 7.21 2.11 4.10
C GLU A 126 8.59 2.30 4.72
N THR A 127 9.32 1.20 4.91
CA THR A 127 10.74 1.24 5.26
C THR A 127 11.54 0.40 4.28
N ALA A 128 12.74 0.85 3.97
CA ALA A 128 13.70 0.09 3.16
C ALA A 128 14.57 -0.87 4.00
N ALA A 129 14.16 -1.22 5.22
CA ALA A 129 14.85 -2.17 6.09
C ALA A 129 14.72 -3.62 5.57
N TRP A 130 15.41 -3.91 4.50
CA TRP A 130 15.32 -5.17 3.76
C TRP A 130 16.34 -6.17 4.28
N LYS A 131 15.85 -7.29 4.79
CA LYS A 131 16.70 -8.48 4.96
C LYS A 131 16.42 -9.43 3.80
N ALA A 132 17.47 -9.90 3.15
CA ALA A 132 17.33 -10.91 2.11
C ALA A 132 16.69 -12.18 2.71
N ALA A 133 15.55 -12.58 2.16
CA ALA A 133 14.92 -13.85 2.50
C ALA A 133 15.32 -14.94 1.50
N THR A 134 15.28 -16.19 1.93
CA THR A 134 15.43 -17.32 1.02
C THR A 134 14.10 -17.69 0.38
N PRO A 135 14.06 -18.18 -0.87
CA PRO A 135 12.80 -18.56 -1.54
C PRO A 135 11.96 -19.60 -0.78
N SER A 136 12.57 -20.38 0.13
CA SER A 136 11.85 -21.34 0.96
C SER A 136 10.96 -20.69 2.01
N ASP A 137 11.19 -19.44 2.36
CA ASP A 137 10.44 -18.72 3.40
C ASP A 137 9.10 -18.20 2.87
N ILE A 138 8.95 -18.12 1.54
CA ILE A 138 7.74 -17.65 0.85
C ILE A 138 6.58 -18.68 0.90
N ALA A 139 6.84 -19.92 1.30
CA ALA A 139 5.86 -21.01 1.25
C ALA A 139 4.74 -20.93 2.32
N LYS A 140 4.79 -19.96 3.26
CA LYS A 140 3.89 -19.89 4.42
C LYS A 140 2.87 -18.76 4.33
N GLN A 141 2.01 -18.77 3.32
CA GLN A 141 1.00 -17.71 3.12
C GLN A 141 0.14 -17.45 4.38
N ALA A 142 -0.21 -18.47 5.14
CA ALA A 142 -1.02 -18.32 6.36
C ALA A 142 -0.33 -17.46 7.42
N ASP A 143 1.00 -17.55 7.54
CA ASP A 143 1.78 -16.78 8.50
C ASP A 143 1.84 -15.31 8.10
N TYR A 144 2.03 -15.02 6.81
CA TYR A 144 2.00 -13.65 6.28
C TYR A 144 0.64 -13.00 6.47
N VAL A 145 -0.44 -13.73 6.13
CA VAL A 145 -1.82 -13.25 6.33
C VAL A 145 -2.08 -12.98 7.80
N SER A 146 -1.63 -13.86 8.72
CA SER A 146 -1.79 -13.67 10.16
C SER A 146 -1.08 -12.42 10.65
N ALA A 147 0.18 -12.20 10.24
CA ALA A 147 0.96 -11.02 10.62
C ALA A 147 0.32 -9.73 10.09
N ALA A 148 -0.08 -9.71 8.83
CA ALA A 148 -0.72 -8.56 8.21
C ALA A 148 -2.09 -8.23 8.81
N LYS A 149 -2.91 -9.25 9.13
CA LYS A 149 -4.19 -9.06 9.85
C LYS A 149 -3.96 -8.46 11.22
N ALA A 150 -3.02 -8.99 11.99
CA ALA A 150 -2.71 -8.47 13.32
C ALA A 150 -2.28 -6.99 13.27
N PHE A 151 -1.53 -6.59 12.23
CA PHE A 151 -1.21 -5.19 11.99
C PHE A 151 -2.45 -4.37 11.66
N ALA A 152 -3.26 -4.80 10.69
CA ALA A 152 -4.45 -4.07 10.25
C ALA A 152 -5.46 -3.89 11.40
N GLU A 153 -5.69 -4.93 12.19
CA GLU A 153 -6.57 -4.89 13.36
C GLU A 153 -6.06 -3.92 14.43
N LYS A 154 -4.77 -3.95 14.71
CA LYS A 154 -4.17 -3.14 15.79
C LYS A 154 -4.00 -1.68 15.40
N TYR A 155 -3.55 -1.40 14.20
CA TYR A 155 -3.10 -0.07 13.82
C TYR A 155 -4.01 0.63 12.80
N LEU A 156 -4.74 -0.11 11.98
CA LEU A 156 -5.74 0.42 11.07
C LEU A 156 -7.17 0.18 11.58
N GLN A 157 -7.32 -0.29 12.82
CA GLN A 157 -8.60 -0.57 13.48
C GLN A 157 -9.54 -1.42 12.61
N ALA A 158 -8.98 -2.30 11.79
CA ALA A 158 -9.74 -3.11 10.88
C ALA A 158 -10.55 -4.17 11.62
N ALA A 159 -11.79 -4.37 11.21
CA ALA A 159 -12.64 -5.43 11.73
C ALA A 159 -13.47 -6.07 10.60
N GLY A 160 -13.69 -7.36 10.72
CA GLY A 160 -14.49 -8.11 9.75
C GLY A 160 -13.74 -8.49 8.48
N LEU A 161 -12.41 -8.45 8.47
CA LEU A 161 -11.58 -8.87 7.33
C LEU A 161 -11.84 -10.34 6.97
N GLN A 162 -12.38 -10.57 5.77
CA GLN A 162 -12.74 -11.91 5.27
C GLN A 162 -11.66 -12.46 4.35
N GLU A 163 -11.29 -11.67 3.35
CA GLU A 163 -10.40 -12.08 2.28
C GLU A 163 -9.02 -11.46 2.45
N ALA A 164 -8.00 -12.23 2.13
CA ALA A 164 -6.63 -11.75 2.00
C ALA A 164 -5.95 -12.52 0.89
N VAL A 165 -5.26 -11.81 0.00
CA VAL A 165 -4.54 -12.41 -1.13
C VAL A 165 -3.08 -12.00 -1.04
N CYS A 166 -2.18 -12.97 -1.20
CA CYS A 166 -0.74 -12.72 -1.16
C CYS A 166 -0.18 -12.49 -2.56
N TYR A 167 0.71 -11.50 -2.67
CA TYR A 167 1.47 -11.20 -3.87
C TYR A 167 2.95 -11.09 -3.54
N GLN A 168 3.78 -11.56 -4.47
CA GLN A 168 5.21 -11.31 -4.43
C GLN A 168 5.51 -9.95 -5.07
N PRO A 169 6.22 -9.03 -4.39
CA PRO A 169 6.69 -7.81 -5.03
C PRO A 169 7.58 -8.11 -6.23
N VAL A 170 7.39 -7.38 -7.31
CA VAL A 170 8.22 -7.46 -8.51
C VAL A 170 8.89 -6.12 -8.79
N GLN A 171 10.08 -6.14 -9.33
CA GLN A 171 10.73 -4.91 -9.78
C GLN A 171 10.07 -4.43 -11.08
N PRO A 172 9.54 -3.21 -11.15
CA PRO A 172 8.76 -2.73 -12.30
C PRO A 172 9.55 -2.77 -13.64
N ILE A 173 10.86 -2.61 -13.59
CA ILE A 173 11.71 -2.54 -14.79
C ILE A 173 12.11 -3.92 -15.28
N SER A 174 12.46 -4.85 -14.39
CA SER A 174 12.96 -6.18 -14.75
C SER A 174 11.88 -7.27 -14.73
N GLY A 175 10.78 -7.03 -14.02
CA GLY A 175 9.75 -8.04 -13.75
C GLY A 175 10.25 -9.18 -12.84
N GLU A 176 11.42 -9.01 -12.23
CA GLU A 176 11.97 -10.01 -11.31
C GLU A 176 11.26 -9.94 -9.96
N VAL A 177 10.88 -11.10 -9.45
CA VAL A 177 10.30 -11.24 -8.11
C VAL A 177 11.34 -10.90 -7.06
N THR A 178 11.00 -9.99 -6.15
CA THR A 178 11.77 -9.76 -4.94
C THR A 178 11.33 -10.77 -3.88
N THR A 179 12.28 -11.36 -3.16
CA THR A 179 11.98 -12.39 -2.16
C THR A 179 12.01 -11.87 -0.72
N ASN A 180 12.13 -10.55 -0.56
CA ASN A 180 12.38 -9.94 0.75
C ASN A 180 11.10 -9.66 1.53
N SER A 181 9.98 -9.53 0.83
CA SER A 181 8.69 -9.19 1.43
C SER A 181 7.51 -9.80 0.66
N VAL A 182 6.34 -9.70 1.24
CA VAL A 182 5.08 -10.16 0.67
C VAL A 182 4.03 -9.09 0.85
N TYR A 183 3.34 -8.71 -0.21
CA TYR A 183 2.12 -7.90 -0.13
C TYR A 183 0.95 -8.80 0.27
N VAL A 184 0.34 -8.54 1.40
CA VAL A 184 -0.93 -9.13 1.82
C VAL A 184 -2.02 -8.12 1.55
N VAL A 185 -2.82 -8.38 0.54
CA VAL A 185 -3.85 -7.48 0.04
C VAL A 185 -5.17 -7.78 0.72
N PHE A 186 -5.82 -6.74 1.22
CA PHE A 186 -7.19 -6.75 1.75
C PHE A 186 -8.09 -5.95 0.80
N PRO A 187 -8.75 -6.60 -0.16
CA PRO A 187 -9.53 -5.91 -1.20
C PRO A 187 -10.64 -5.02 -0.61
N GLU A 188 -11.27 -5.49 0.46
CA GLU A 188 -12.37 -4.76 1.10
C GLU A 188 -11.93 -3.43 1.74
N MET A 189 -10.63 -3.30 2.04
CA MET A 189 -10.02 -2.07 2.55
C MET A 189 -9.29 -1.27 1.47
N GLN A 190 -9.17 -1.78 0.24
CA GLN A 190 -8.31 -1.23 -0.81
C GLN A 190 -6.86 -0.99 -0.31
N THR A 191 -6.36 -1.91 0.48
CA THR A 191 -5.09 -1.77 1.19
C THR A 191 -4.24 -3.02 1.04
N TYR A 192 -2.94 -2.85 0.86
CA TYR A 192 -2.01 -3.92 1.17
C TYR A 192 -1.23 -3.62 2.44
N VAL A 193 -0.84 -4.67 3.13
CA VAL A 193 0.17 -4.65 4.19
C VAL A 193 1.36 -5.45 3.70
N GLU A 194 2.53 -4.85 3.72
CA GLU A 194 3.78 -5.50 3.33
C GLU A 194 4.49 -6.04 4.57
N VAL A 195 4.76 -7.32 4.57
CA VAL A 195 5.47 -8.01 5.64
C VAL A 195 6.76 -8.62 5.12
N SER A 196 7.80 -8.68 5.95
CA SER A 196 9.05 -9.33 5.57
C SER A 196 8.85 -10.82 5.35
N ALA A 197 9.59 -11.38 4.40
CA ALA A 197 9.57 -12.80 4.09
C ALA A 197 10.43 -13.64 5.04
N ASP A 198 11.09 -13.03 6.03
CA ASP A 198 11.85 -13.71 7.06
C ASP A 198 10.94 -14.34 8.14
N GLU A 199 11.50 -15.13 9.04
CA GLU A 199 10.76 -15.82 10.10
C GLU A 199 10.01 -14.88 11.07
N GLY A 200 10.41 -13.60 11.12
CA GLY A 200 9.80 -12.62 12.01
C GLY A 200 8.55 -11.97 11.44
N HIS A 201 8.32 -12.06 10.12
CA HIS A 201 7.22 -11.41 9.38
C HIS A 201 7.00 -9.96 9.84
N ALA A 202 8.11 -9.24 10.03
CA ALA A 202 8.06 -7.85 10.48
C ALA A 202 7.34 -6.98 9.45
N LEU A 203 6.66 -5.95 9.94
CA LEU A 203 6.05 -4.96 9.06
C LEU A 203 7.13 -4.24 8.24
N VAL A 204 6.97 -4.23 6.94
CA VAL A 204 7.76 -3.42 6.00
C VAL A 204 7.02 -2.12 5.69
N GLY A 205 5.71 -2.22 5.46
CA GLY A 205 4.88 -1.05 5.20
C GLY A 205 3.41 -1.39 5.01
N TYR A 206 2.64 -0.38 4.67
CA TYR A 206 1.29 -0.52 4.16
C TYR A 206 0.99 0.61 3.17
N ARG A 207 0.02 0.36 2.28
CA ARG A 207 -0.52 1.39 1.41
C ARG A 207 -2.01 1.21 1.22
N HIS A 208 -2.74 2.29 1.41
CA HIS A 208 -4.15 2.42 1.08
C HIS A 208 -4.30 3.11 -0.28
N PHE A 209 -5.30 2.69 -1.05
CA PHE A 209 -5.62 3.22 -2.37
C PHE A 209 -7.00 3.86 -2.35
N ALA A 210 -7.19 4.88 -3.15
CA ALA A 210 -8.45 5.61 -3.23
C ALA A 210 -9.62 4.74 -3.68
N ASP A 211 -9.34 3.73 -4.49
CA ASP A 211 -10.34 2.78 -5.00
C ASP A 211 -9.71 1.44 -5.42
N GLU A 212 -10.57 0.48 -5.75
CA GLU A 212 -10.18 -0.86 -6.18
C GLU A 212 -9.38 -0.84 -7.49
N GLN A 213 -9.69 0.08 -8.39
CA GLN A 213 -8.99 0.17 -9.67
C GLN A 213 -7.52 0.59 -9.46
N ALA A 214 -7.27 1.57 -8.59
CA ALA A 214 -5.92 2.02 -8.26
C ALA A 214 -5.08 0.90 -7.60
N LEU A 215 -5.71 0.11 -6.71
CA LEU A 215 -5.08 -1.07 -6.11
C LEU A 215 -4.74 -2.12 -7.19
N ASN A 216 -5.68 -2.43 -8.09
CA ASN A 216 -5.47 -3.41 -9.14
C ASN A 216 -4.37 -2.96 -10.12
N ASP A 217 -4.38 -1.70 -10.53
CA ASP A 217 -3.33 -1.12 -11.39
C ASP A 217 -1.94 -1.18 -10.74
N PHE A 218 -1.87 -1.03 -9.43
CA PHE A 218 -0.62 -1.21 -8.69
C PHE A 218 -0.17 -2.68 -8.72
N LEU A 219 -1.06 -3.61 -8.42
CA LEU A 219 -0.76 -5.03 -8.36
C LEU A 219 -0.37 -5.61 -9.73
N GLU A 220 -0.99 -5.16 -10.82
CA GLU A 220 -0.60 -5.54 -12.18
C GLU A 220 0.84 -5.14 -12.52
N ARG A 221 1.31 -4.02 -11.98
CA ARG A 221 2.65 -3.50 -12.25
C ARG A 221 3.72 -4.01 -11.28
N GLN A 222 3.36 -4.21 -10.03
CA GLN A 222 4.32 -4.43 -8.94
C GLN A 222 4.05 -5.70 -8.12
N GLY A 223 3.02 -6.45 -8.44
CA GLY A 223 2.67 -7.68 -7.75
C GLY A 223 2.63 -8.89 -8.69
N LYS A 224 3.04 -10.04 -8.19
CA LYS A 224 2.83 -11.34 -8.82
C LYS A 224 2.12 -12.24 -7.83
N ALA A 225 0.91 -12.69 -8.18
CA ALA A 225 0.16 -13.62 -7.34
C ALA A 225 0.93 -14.92 -7.08
N PHE A 226 0.76 -15.49 -5.90
CA PHE A 226 1.31 -16.78 -5.52
C PHE A 226 0.68 -17.91 -6.31
#